data_32fb0c66687084bad746a4a67ca68a60
#
_entry.id   32fb0c66687084bad746a4a67ca68a60
#
_cell.length_a   1.000
_cell.length_b   1.000
_cell.length_c   1.000
_cell.angle_alpha   90.00
_cell.angle_beta   90.00
_cell.angle_gamma   90.00
#
_symmetry.space_group_name_H-M   'P 1'
#
loop_
_entity.id
_entity.type
_entity.pdbx_description
1 polymer ?
#
loop_
_entity_poly.entity_id
_entity_poly.type
_entity_poly.pdbx_seq_one_letter_code
_entity_poly.pdbx_strand_id
1 'polypeptide(L)'
;MRRVPITIGGLARHNVANALAAAGGARGLGATLAQVREGLMDFAPSSDRSPGRLNLFRLGSRVVIVDFAHNEAGISAVMDVAEGIAAGGAGRTAPITVIIGTAGDRPDDTLRGIGRIAAQRAQRVAIKETLKYLRGRSAAQVVGELMAGVKAGGMAPADVPVYRSETAALKAELNGAATNGHGRGADAPRVIVLMCHEERDEVFDLLQSLGARPVDIASELTTIVPRLQERPRRA
;
A
#
# COMPACT_ATOMS: atom_id res chain seq x y z
N MET A 1 2.78 -21.37 2.16
CA MET A 1 2.17 -20.02 2.03
C MET A 1 3.10 -18.98 1.41
N ARG A 2 4.39 -18.89 1.73
CA ARG A 2 5.30 -17.87 1.12
C ARG A 2 5.40 -17.91 -0.40
N ARG A 3 5.13 -19.04 -1.03
CA ARG A 3 5.12 -19.18 -2.51
C ARG A 3 3.81 -18.77 -3.16
N VAL A 4 2.72 -18.59 -2.39
CA VAL A 4 1.42 -18.17 -2.90
C VAL A 4 1.51 -16.67 -3.21
N PRO A 5 1.35 -16.25 -4.50
CA PRO A 5 1.69 -14.91 -4.95
C PRO A 5 0.95 -13.80 -4.20
N ILE A 6 -0.34 -13.97 -3.92
CA ILE A 6 -1.16 -12.98 -3.20
C ILE A 6 -0.61 -12.65 -1.81
N THR A 7 0.19 -13.53 -1.20
CA THR A 7 0.77 -13.32 0.13
C THR A 7 2.00 -12.42 0.14
N ILE A 8 2.52 -12.06 -1.04
CA ILE A 8 3.74 -11.25 -1.21
C ILE A 8 4.87 -11.79 -0.31
N GLY A 9 5.21 -13.08 -0.51
CA GLY A 9 6.23 -13.75 0.30
C GLY A 9 5.89 -13.97 1.77
N GLY A 10 4.62 -13.79 2.14
CA GLY A 10 4.12 -13.87 3.50
C GLY A 10 4.10 -12.51 4.23
N LEU A 11 4.44 -11.42 3.57
CA LEU A 11 4.32 -10.05 4.12
C LEU A 11 2.84 -9.66 4.29
N ALA A 12 2.00 -9.97 3.30
CA ALA A 12 0.55 -9.73 3.35
C ALA A 12 -0.13 -10.79 4.23
N ARG A 13 -0.02 -10.66 5.56
CA ARG A 13 -0.58 -11.65 6.52
C ARG A 13 -2.07 -11.84 6.39
N HIS A 14 -2.83 -10.78 6.11
CA HIS A 14 -4.26 -10.85 5.85
C HIS A 14 -4.55 -11.72 4.61
N ASN A 15 -3.72 -11.67 3.57
CA ASN A 15 -3.87 -12.54 2.41
C ASN A 15 -3.43 -13.99 2.68
N VAL A 16 -2.57 -14.23 3.67
CA VAL A 16 -2.33 -15.60 4.16
C VAL A 16 -3.62 -16.17 4.76
N ALA A 17 -4.32 -15.40 5.59
CA ALA A 17 -5.60 -15.81 6.16
C ALA A 17 -6.68 -16.01 5.07
N ASN A 18 -6.77 -15.09 4.10
CA ASN A 18 -7.69 -15.18 2.97
C ASN A 18 -7.42 -16.43 2.11
N ALA A 19 -6.16 -16.73 1.81
CA ALA A 19 -5.77 -17.93 1.06
C ALA A 19 -6.11 -19.23 1.81
N LEU A 20 -5.94 -19.26 3.13
CA LEU A 20 -6.34 -20.40 3.96
C LEU A 20 -7.86 -20.58 3.97
N ALA A 21 -8.63 -19.50 4.12
CA ALA A 21 -10.07 -19.52 4.08
C ALA A 21 -10.60 -20.01 2.71
N ALA A 22 -10.02 -19.48 1.61
CA ALA A 22 -10.36 -19.92 0.25
C ALA A 22 -10.04 -21.40 0.03
N ALA A 23 -8.88 -21.88 0.52
CA ALA A 23 -8.51 -23.28 0.46
C ALA A 23 -9.50 -24.17 1.22
N GLY A 24 -9.90 -23.77 2.43
CA GLY A 24 -10.89 -24.47 3.25
C GLY A 24 -12.25 -24.53 2.56
N GLY A 25 -12.73 -23.40 2.04
CA GLY A 25 -13.98 -23.33 1.29
C GLY A 25 -14.00 -24.23 0.05
N ALA A 26 -12.93 -24.15 -0.78
CA ALA A 26 -12.81 -24.99 -1.97
C ALA A 26 -12.78 -26.49 -1.62
N ARG A 27 -12.07 -26.87 -0.55
CA ARG A 27 -12.06 -28.24 -0.04
C ARG A 27 -13.46 -28.68 0.41
N GLY A 28 -14.19 -27.82 1.12
CA GLY A 28 -15.57 -28.09 1.53
C GLY A 28 -16.53 -28.30 0.35
N LEU A 29 -16.25 -27.68 -0.79
CA LEU A 29 -16.99 -27.85 -2.05
C LEU A 29 -16.48 -29.02 -2.91
N GLY A 30 -15.55 -29.86 -2.40
CA GLY A 30 -15.05 -31.06 -3.07
C GLY A 30 -13.83 -30.89 -3.95
N ALA A 31 -13.21 -29.69 -4.01
CA ALA A 31 -11.95 -29.52 -4.77
C ALA A 31 -10.82 -30.39 -4.17
N THR A 32 -10.01 -30.99 -5.03
CA THR A 32 -8.83 -31.76 -4.61
C THR A 32 -7.72 -30.83 -4.09
N LEU A 33 -6.77 -31.37 -3.34
CA LEU A 33 -5.59 -30.61 -2.90
C LEU A 33 -4.76 -30.08 -4.08
N ALA A 34 -4.70 -30.83 -5.18
CA ALA A 34 -4.01 -30.39 -6.41
C ALA A 34 -4.69 -29.14 -7.00
N GLN A 35 -6.01 -29.15 -7.15
CA GLN A 35 -6.79 -28.02 -7.66
C GLN A 35 -6.67 -26.79 -6.75
N VAL A 36 -6.76 -26.97 -5.41
CA VAL A 36 -6.55 -25.88 -4.44
C VAL A 36 -5.16 -25.27 -4.58
N ARG A 37 -4.13 -26.12 -4.68
CA ARG A 37 -2.74 -25.66 -4.87
C ARG A 37 -2.58 -24.88 -6.17
N GLU A 38 -3.09 -25.40 -7.27
CA GLU A 38 -3.04 -24.76 -8.59
C GLU A 38 -3.70 -23.38 -8.55
N GLY A 39 -4.95 -23.27 -8.07
CA GLY A 39 -5.66 -22.01 -7.96
C GLY A 39 -4.96 -20.98 -7.07
N LEU A 40 -4.37 -21.41 -5.94
CA LEU A 40 -3.60 -20.51 -5.08
C LEU A 40 -2.29 -20.04 -5.72
N MET A 41 -1.67 -20.86 -6.56
CA MET A 41 -0.42 -20.49 -7.23
C MET A 41 -0.66 -19.62 -8.47
N ASP A 42 -1.82 -19.75 -9.12
CA ASP A 42 -2.21 -18.95 -10.26
C ASP A 42 -2.69 -17.54 -9.87
N PHE A 43 -3.23 -17.35 -8.67
CA PHE A 43 -3.79 -16.07 -8.26
C PHE A 43 -2.72 -15.11 -7.71
N ALA A 44 -2.32 -14.15 -8.52
CA ALA A 44 -1.45 -13.04 -8.13
C ALA A 44 -2.23 -11.72 -8.09
N PRO A 45 -1.93 -10.80 -7.13
CA PRO A 45 -2.49 -9.47 -7.15
C PRO A 45 -1.98 -8.71 -8.38
N SER A 46 -2.90 -8.26 -9.21
CA SER A 46 -2.59 -7.47 -10.41
C SER A 46 -3.66 -6.42 -10.63
N SER A 47 -3.35 -5.40 -11.44
CA SER A 47 -4.32 -4.37 -11.86
C SER A 47 -5.55 -4.96 -12.54
N ASP A 48 -5.41 -6.11 -13.22
CA ASP A 48 -6.48 -6.73 -14.00
C ASP A 48 -7.34 -7.68 -13.17
N ARG A 49 -6.70 -8.49 -12.31
CA ARG A 49 -7.38 -9.57 -11.55
C ARG A 49 -7.92 -9.11 -10.20
N SER A 50 -7.28 -8.12 -9.58
CA SER A 50 -7.67 -7.57 -8.28
C SER A 50 -7.35 -6.08 -8.18
N PRO A 51 -8.00 -5.23 -9.01
CA PRO A 51 -7.69 -3.81 -9.08
C PRO A 51 -7.90 -3.10 -7.75
N GLY A 52 -6.90 -2.32 -7.32
CA GLY A 52 -6.91 -1.61 -6.04
C GLY A 52 -6.68 -2.52 -4.81
N ARG A 53 -6.14 -3.72 -4.98
CA ARG A 53 -5.83 -4.65 -3.88
C ARG A 53 -4.36 -5.04 -3.92
N LEU A 54 -3.52 -4.32 -3.15
CA LEU A 54 -2.07 -4.49 -3.11
C LEU A 54 -1.44 -4.56 -4.51
N ASN A 55 -1.85 -3.67 -5.41
CA ASN A 55 -1.21 -3.58 -6.72
C ASN A 55 0.14 -2.88 -6.57
N LEU A 56 1.19 -3.56 -6.97
CA LEU A 56 2.55 -3.08 -6.89
C LEU A 56 3.03 -2.60 -8.26
N PHE A 57 3.60 -1.40 -8.30
CA PHE A 57 4.20 -0.82 -9.49
C PHE A 57 5.65 -0.43 -9.20
N ARG A 58 6.53 -0.64 -10.18
CA ARG A 58 7.91 -0.18 -10.14
C ARG A 58 8.10 1.01 -11.05
N LEU A 59 8.67 2.10 -10.51
CA LEU A 59 9.05 3.29 -11.25
C LEU A 59 10.51 3.64 -10.91
N GLY A 60 11.45 3.23 -11.76
CA GLY A 60 12.88 3.29 -11.44
C GLY A 60 13.21 2.49 -10.18
N SER A 61 13.83 3.14 -9.19
CA SER A 61 14.12 2.56 -7.88
C SER A 61 12.96 2.60 -6.88
N ARG A 62 11.82 3.19 -7.24
CA ARG A 62 10.64 3.37 -6.40
C ARG A 62 9.66 2.22 -6.56
N VAL A 63 8.98 1.86 -5.47
CA VAL A 63 7.84 0.95 -5.48
C VAL A 63 6.59 1.72 -5.04
N VAL A 64 5.55 1.68 -5.84
CA VAL A 64 4.24 2.26 -5.52
C VAL A 64 3.28 1.13 -5.20
N ILE A 65 2.61 1.22 -4.06
CA ILE A 65 1.57 0.28 -3.60
C ILE A 65 0.24 1.00 -3.70
N VAL A 66 -0.68 0.49 -4.51
CA VAL A 66 -2.05 0.99 -4.62
C VAL A 66 -2.99 0.01 -3.94
N ASP A 67 -3.71 0.47 -2.90
CA ASP A 67 -4.61 -0.37 -2.12
C ASP A 67 -5.88 0.37 -1.68
N PHE A 68 -6.96 -0.35 -1.50
CA PHE A 68 -8.26 0.16 -1.05
C PHE A 68 -8.41 0.17 0.48
N ALA A 69 -7.34 0.15 1.24
CA ALA A 69 -7.38 0.24 2.70
C ALA A 69 -8.21 1.44 3.15
N HIS A 70 -9.14 1.26 4.09
CA HIS A 70 -10.11 2.27 4.49
C HIS A 70 -10.43 2.26 6.00
N ASN A 71 -9.64 1.54 6.78
CA ASN A 71 -9.72 1.45 8.24
C ASN A 71 -8.34 1.14 8.84
N GLU A 72 -8.25 1.13 10.18
CA GLU A 72 -6.99 0.91 10.90
C GLU A 72 -6.34 -0.44 10.59
N ALA A 73 -7.15 -1.52 10.52
CA ALA A 73 -6.64 -2.85 10.19
C ALA A 73 -6.09 -2.91 8.76
N GLY A 74 -6.80 -2.26 7.81
CA GLY A 74 -6.38 -2.18 6.41
C GLY A 74 -5.06 -1.43 6.24
N ILE A 75 -4.95 -0.21 6.80
CA ILE A 75 -3.70 0.54 6.70
C ILE A 75 -2.55 -0.20 7.40
N SER A 76 -2.78 -0.80 8.56
CA SER A 76 -1.75 -1.58 9.25
C SER A 76 -1.25 -2.73 8.39
N ALA A 77 -2.16 -3.45 7.72
CA ALA A 77 -1.79 -4.57 6.86
C ALA A 77 -0.99 -4.13 5.61
N VAL A 78 -1.35 -3.00 5.01
CA VAL A 78 -0.60 -2.44 3.87
C VAL A 78 0.77 -1.94 4.31
N MET A 79 0.86 -1.31 5.48
CA MET A 79 2.13 -0.85 6.04
C MET A 79 3.07 -2.02 6.37
N ASP A 80 2.57 -3.19 6.82
CA ASP A 80 3.39 -4.39 7.01
C ASP A 80 4.09 -4.81 5.70
N VAL A 81 3.37 -4.72 4.58
CA VAL A 81 3.92 -4.99 3.24
C VAL A 81 4.94 -3.92 2.85
N ALA A 82 4.60 -2.65 3.03
CA ALA A 82 5.47 -1.53 2.69
C ALA A 82 6.80 -1.57 3.45
N GLU A 83 6.77 -1.84 4.76
CA GLU A 83 7.97 -2.00 5.59
C GLU A 83 8.81 -3.22 5.17
N GLY A 84 8.16 -4.33 4.83
CA GLY A 84 8.84 -5.51 4.33
C GLY A 84 9.57 -5.26 3.01
N ILE A 85 8.97 -4.47 2.11
CA ILE A 85 9.60 -4.04 0.85
C ILE A 85 10.72 -3.02 1.13
N ALA A 86 10.46 -2.02 1.97
CA ALA A 86 11.41 -0.99 2.33
C ALA A 86 12.69 -1.55 2.97
N ALA A 87 12.54 -2.59 3.82
CA ALA A 87 13.66 -3.25 4.50
C ALA A 87 14.50 -4.17 3.59
N GLY A 88 14.10 -4.38 2.35
CA GLY A 88 14.72 -5.33 1.43
C GLY A 88 15.97 -4.83 0.69
N GLY A 89 16.40 -3.58 0.86
CA GLY A 89 17.55 -3.03 0.14
C GLY A 89 18.86 -3.16 0.92
N ALA A 90 19.91 -3.71 0.31
CA ALA A 90 21.35 -3.71 0.66
C ALA A 90 21.79 -2.97 1.97
N GLY A 91 21.23 -3.36 3.12
CA GLY A 91 21.58 -2.78 4.42
C GLY A 91 20.98 -1.39 4.73
N ARG A 92 20.20 -0.79 3.84
CA ARG A 92 19.53 0.51 4.04
C ARG A 92 18.02 0.36 3.85
N THR A 93 17.25 0.76 4.84
CA THR A 93 15.79 0.84 4.73
C THR A 93 15.38 2.02 3.85
N ALA A 94 14.59 1.76 2.82
CA ALA A 94 14.03 2.82 1.99
C ALA A 94 12.97 3.62 2.77
N PRO A 95 12.89 4.96 2.63
CA PRO A 95 11.84 5.72 3.27
C PRO A 95 10.46 5.38 2.69
N ILE A 96 9.46 5.44 3.56
CA ILE A 96 8.05 5.20 3.20
C ILE A 96 7.32 6.53 3.19
N THR A 97 6.61 6.79 2.10
CA THR A 97 5.60 7.85 2.00
C THR A 97 4.23 7.19 1.99
N VAL A 98 3.29 7.66 2.79
CA VAL A 98 1.91 7.17 2.75
C VAL A 98 0.93 8.30 2.43
N ILE A 99 0.07 8.07 1.46
CA ILE A 99 -1.01 8.97 1.05
C ILE A 99 -2.31 8.38 1.58
N ILE A 100 -2.88 9.03 2.59
CA ILE A 100 -4.09 8.57 3.28
C ILE A 100 -5.32 9.37 2.88
N GLY A 101 -6.46 8.73 2.97
CA GLY A 101 -7.79 9.30 2.80
C GLY A 101 -8.81 8.18 2.96
N THR A 102 -10.05 8.50 3.25
CA THR A 102 -11.13 7.51 3.36
C THR A 102 -12.51 8.19 3.29
N ALA A 103 -13.58 7.39 3.24
CA ALA A 103 -14.94 7.88 3.20
C ALA A 103 -15.33 8.60 4.52
N GLY A 104 -16.20 9.61 4.40
CA GLY A 104 -16.61 10.45 5.52
C GLY A 104 -17.59 9.78 6.51
N ASP A 105 -18.18 8.64 6.16
CA ASP A 105 -19.08 7.89 7.05
C ASP A 105 -18.35 7.04 8.11
N ARG A 106 -17.01 7.11 8.14
CA ARG A 106 -16.25 6.40 9.16
C ARG A 106 -16.33 7.17 10.51
N PRO A 107 -16.37 6.45 11.66
CA PRO A 107 -16.26 7.08 12.97
C PRO A 107 -14.99 7.93 13.10
N ASP A 108 -15.04 8.99 13.89
CA ASP A 108 -13.89 9.88 14.13
C ASP A 108 -12.67 9.13 14.63
N ASP A 109 -12.85 8.17 15.52
CA ASP A 109 -11.76 7.35 16.06
C ASP A 109 -11.08 6.52 14.98
N THR A 110 -11.84 6.01 13.98
CA THR A 110 -11.26 5.32 12.82
C THR A 110 -10.44 6.28 11.96
N LEU A 111 -10.94 7.49 11.70
CA LEU A 111 -10.22 8.51 10.95
C LEU A 111 -8.91 8.90 11.65
N ARG A 112 -8.98 9.18 12.95
CA ARG A 112 -7.82 9.47 13.81
C ARG A 112 -6.86 8.27 13.86
N GLY A 113 -7.38 7.05 13.98
CA GLY A 113 -6.60 5.82 13.97
C GLY A 113 -5.78 5.64 12.68
N ILE A 114 -6.38 5.89 11.51
CA ILE A 114 -5.69 5.87 10.22
C ILE A 114 -4.54 6.87 10.21
N GLY A 115 -4.80 8.14 10.59
CA GLY A 115 -3.78 9.19 10.64
C GLY A 115 -2.64 8.85 11.59
N ARG A 116 -2.95 8.35 12.80
CA ARG A 116 -1.98 7.95 13.81
C ARG A 116 -1.07 6.82 13.33
N ILE A 117 -1.64 5.76 12.75
CA ILE A 117 -0.87 4.63 12.21
C ILE A 117 0.05 5.09 11.07
N ALA A 118 -0.45 5.94 10.18
CA ALA A 118 0.33 6.51 9.09
C ALA A 118 1.57 7.25 9.62
N ALA A 119 1.38 8.18 10.57
CA ALA A 119 2.46 8.98 11.14
C ALA A 119 3.48 8.18 11.94
N GLN A 120 3.05 7.11 12.61
CA GLN A 120 3.94 6.23 13.37
C GLN A 120 4.82 5.33 12.49
N ARG A 121 4.39 5.03 11.26
CA ARG A 121 5.01 4.00 10.41
C ARG A 121 5.63 4.53 9.13
N ALA A 122 5.40 5.78 8.78
CA ALA A 122 5.97 6.39 7.58
C ALA A 122 6.85 7.59 7.93
N GLN A 123 7.84 7.87 7.09
CA GLN A 123 8.68 9.06 7.21
C GLN A 123 7.99 10.29 6.62
N ARG A 124 6.97 10.08 5.77
CA ARG A 124 6.18 11.16 5.19
C ARG A 124 4.72 10.72 5.06
N VAL A 125 3.82 11.60 5.47
CA VAL A 125 2.38 11.44 5.31
C VAL A 125 1.85 12.56 4.42
N ALA A 126 0.95 12.23 3.51
CA ALA A 126 0.11 13.18 2.78
C ALA A 126 -1.35 12.77 2.96
N ILE A 127 -2.25 13.75 2.95
CA ILE A 127 -3.69 13.51 2.99
C ILE A 127 -4.28 13.86 1.61
N LYS A 128 -5.14 13.00 1.08
CA LYS A 128 -5.96 13.30 -0.08
C LYS A 128 -7.42 13.37 0.33
N GLU A 129 -8.17 14.31 -0.24
CA GLU A 129 -9.61 14.37 -0.09
C GLU A 129 -10.28 13.18 -0.78
N THR A 130 -11.46 12.79 -0.29
CA THR A 130 -12.29 11.73 -0.88
C THR A 130 -13.67 12.32 -1.17
N LEU A 131 -13.75 13.12 -2.22
CA LEU A 131 -14.88 14.01 -2.48
C LEU A 131 -16.16 13.26 -2.88
N LYS A 132 -16.04 12.12 -3.57
CA LYS A 132 -17.19 11.31 -4.00
C LYS A 132 -17.87 10.57 -2.82
N TYR A 133 -17.16 10.41 -1.69
CA TYR A 133 -17.62 9.62 -0.55
C TYR A 133 -17.65 10.39 0.77
N LEU A 134 -17.96 11.68 0.75
CA LEU A 134 -18.07 12.52 1.97
C LEU A 134 -19.22 12.10 2.89
N ARG A 135 -20.31 11.58 2.32
CA ARG A 135 -21.43 10.94 3.04
C ARG A 135 -21.92 11.74 4.25
N GLY A 136 -22.25 13.02 4.01
CA GLY A 136 -22.80 13.92 5.02
C GLY A 136 -21.77 14.72 5.82
N ARG A 137 -20.46 14.53 5.59
CA ARG A 137 -19.40 15.40 6.13
C ARG A 137 -18.84 16.34 5.08
N SER A 138 -18.21 17.43 5.51
CA SER A 138 -17.36 18.21 4.61
C SER A 138 -15.97 17.57 4.45
N ALA A 139 -15.29 17.88 3.35
CA ALA A 139 -13.89 17.45 3.16
C ALA A 139 -13.00 17.94 4.31
N ALA A 140 -13.21 19.18 4.77
CA ALA A 140 -12.46 19.76 5.87
C ALA A 140 -12.63 18.98 7.20
N GLN A 141 -13.83 18.47 7.48
CA GLN A 141 -14.08 17.65 8.66
C GLN A 141 -13.30 16.31 8.58
N VAL A 142 -13.36 15.61 7.43
CA VAL A 142 -12.64 14.34 7.25
C VAL A 142 -11.13 14.55 7.33
N VAL A 143 -10.61 15.57 6.66
CA VAL A 143 -9.19 15.94 6.70
C VAL A 143 -8.78 16.33 8.10
N GLY A 144 -9.61 17.09 8.84
CA GLY A 144 -9.36 17.49 10.22
C GLY A 144 -9.15 16.31 11.17
N GLU A 145 -9.99 15.26 11.06
CA GLU A 145 -9.88 14.06 11.88
C GLU A 145 -8.63 13.23 11.53
N LEU A 146 -8.36 13.06 10.23
CA LEU A 146 -7.13 12.40 9.77
C LEU A 146 -5.89 13.17 10.30
N MET A 147 -5.89 14.49 10.19
CA MET A 147 -4.80 15.36 10.67
C MET A 147 -4.62 15.29 12.18
N ALA A 148 -5.72 15.25 12.94
CA ALA A 148 -5.66 15.05 14.39
C ALA A 148 -4.98 13.72 14.75
N GLY A 149 -5.27 12.67 14.00
CA GLY A 149 -4.60 11.38 14.12
C GLY A 149 -3.11 11.45 13.79
N VAL A 150 -2.75 12.13 12.70
CA VAL A 150 -1.34 12.34 12.30
C VAL A 150 -0.56 13.05 13.39
N LYS A 151 -1.13 14.12 13.97
CA LYS A 151 -0.54 14.85 15.11
C LYS A 151 -0.35 13.93 16.32
N ALA A 152 -1.37 13.13 16.65
CA ALA A 152 -1.28 12.15 17.74
C ALA A 152 -0.23 11.05 17.48
N GLY A 153 0.08 10.76 16.22
CA GLY A 153 1.15 9.86 15.82
C GLY A 153 2.55 10.46 15.87
N GLY A 154 2.68 11.75 16.21
CA GLY A 154 3.96 12.43 16.41
C GLY A 154 4.49 13.24 15.22
N MET A 155 3.72 13.40 14.15
CA MET A 155 4.11 14.21 12.99
C MET A 155 3.47 15.60 13.05
N ALA A 156 4.25 16.66 12.75
CA ALA A 156 3.74 18.02 12.76
C ALA A 156 2.75 18.24 11.59
N PRO A 157 1.54 18.81 11.85
CA PRO A 157 0.57 19.07 10.80
C PRO A 157 1.09 19.95 9.65
N ALA A 158 2.02 20.86 9.94
CA ALA A 158 2.63 21.74 8.94
C ALA A 158 3.44 20.97 7.87
N ASP A 159 3.91 19.76 8.19
CA ASP A 159 4.68 18.90 7.28
C ASP A 159 3.79 17.98 6.42
N VAL A 160 2.48 18.03 6.63
CA VAL A 160 1.50 17.12 5.99
C VAL A 160 0.69 17.87 4.93
N PRO A 161 1.03 17.72 3.65
CA PRO A 161 0.27 18.33 2.58
C PRO A 161 -1.10 17.66 2.43
N VAL A 162 -2.07 18.48 1.99
CA VAL A 162 -3.43 18.04 1.65
C VAL A 162 -3.65 18.24 0.16
N TYR A 163 -4.11 17.22 -0.53
CA TYR A 163 -4.37 17.22 -1.96
C TYR A 163 -5.86 16.96 -2.26
N ARG A 164 -6.33 17.56 -3.37
CA ARG A 164 -7.72 17.46 -3.78
C ARG A 164 -8.11 16.10 -4.35
N SER A 165 -7.14 15.30 -4.78
CA SER A 165 -7.41 14.02 -5.43
C SER A 165 -6.25 13.02 -5.26
N GLU A 166 -6.48 11.76 -5.60
CA GLU A 166 -5.51 10.68 -5.54
C GLU A 166 -4.39 10.86 -6.55
N THR A 167 -4.74 11.22 -7.78
CA THR A 167 -3.79 11.49 -8.85
C THR A 167 -2.93 12.71 -8.56
N ALA A 168 -3.53 13.80 -8.03
CA ALA A 168 -2.78 14.98 -7.63
C ALA A 168 -1.78 14.69 -6.51
N ALA A 169 -2.21 13.93 -5.49
CA ALA A 169 -1.36 13.52 -4.39
C ALA A 169 -0.20 12.64 -4.86
N LEU A 170 -0.51 11.59 -5.63
CA LEU A 170 0.51 10.67 -6.15
C LEU A 170 1.52 11.40 -7.03
N LYS A 171 1.08 12.24 -7.96
CA LYS A 171 1.95 13.03 -8.83
C LYS A 171 2.87 13.97 -8.05
N ALA A 172 2.33 14.66 -7.04
CA ALA A 172 3.10 15.55 -6.19
C ALA A 172 4.15 14.79 -5.38
N GLU A 173 3.78 13.66 -4.76
CA GLU A 173 4.70 12.86 -3.94
C GLU A 173 5.74 12.10 -4.79
N LEU A 174 5.42 11.75 -6.02
CA LEU A 174 6.41 11.23 -6.98
C LEU A 174 7.43 12.31 -7.39
N ASN A 175 6.99 13.56 -7.59
CA ASN A 175 7.84 14.67 -8.00
C ASN A 175 8.51 15.37 -6.80
N GLY A 176 7.87 15.42 -5.64
CA GLY A 176 8.24 16.21 -4.47
C GLY A 176 9.38 15.66 -3.63
N ALA A 177 10.09 14.65 -4.10
CA ALA A 177 11.30 14.11 -3.45
C ALA A 177 12.43 15.14 -3.26
N ALA A 178 12.28 16.34 -3.81
CA ALA A 178 13.32 17.36 -3.84
C ALA A 178 13.29 18.36 -2.66
N THR A 179 12.21 18.45 -1.86
CA THR A 179 11.98 19.65 -1.04
C THR A 179 12.28 19.54 0.47
N ASN A 180 12.50 18.37 1.04
CA ASN A 180 12.78 18.27 2.47
C ASN A 180 14.22 17.79 2.75
N GLY A 181 15.20 18.64 2.52
CA GLY A 181 16.53 18.64 3.21
C GLY A 181 17.43 17.40 3.12
N HIS A 182 16.96 16.29 2.57
CA HIS A 182 17.72 15.04 2.50
C HIS A 182 18.21 14.70 1.10
N GLY A 183 18.41 15.67 0.22
CA GLY A 183 19.24 15.64 -0.99
C GLY A 183 19.27 14.36 -1.84
N ARG A 184 18.20 13.58 -1.88
CA ARG A 184 18.14 12.37 -2.69
C ARG A 184 17.41 12.69 -3.99
N GLY A 185 18.11 12.53 -5.11
CA GLY A 185 17.55 12.77 -6.45
C GLY A 185 16.24 12.02 -6.71
N ALA A 186 15.56 12.40 -7.79
CA ALA A 186 14.29 11.85 -8.24
C ALA A 186 14.25 10.30 -8.29
N ASP A 187 15.40 9.63 -8.39
CA ASP A 187 15.54 8.19 -8.49
C ASP A 187 15.95 7.48 -7.18
N ALA A 188 15.92 8.18 -6.03
CA ALA A 188 16.26 7.52 -4.77
C ALA A 188 15.23 6.42 -4.41
N PRO A 189 15.70 5.25 -3.89
CA PRO A 189 14.81 4.17 -3.45
C PRO A 189 13.78 4.67 -2.45
N ARG A 190 12.49 4.39 -2.71
CA ARG A 190 11.36 4.79 -1.86
C ARG A 190 10.19 3.85 -2.05
N VAL A 191 9.42 3.64 -0.98
CA VAL A 191 8.10 2.99 -1.06
C VAL A 191 7.02 4.05 -0.89
N ILE A 192 6.08 4.10 -1.82
CA ILE A 192 4.93 5.01 -1.76
C ILE A 192 3.67 4.16 -1.64
N VAL A 193 2.90 4.39 -0.59
CA VAL A 193 1.60 3.75 -0.37
C VAL A 193 0.51 4.75 -0.69
N LEU A 194 -0.42 4.39 -1.57
CA LEU A 194 -1.61 5.17 -1.88
C LEU A 194 -2.87 4.40 -1.45
N MET A 195 -3.62 4.96 -0.50
CA MET A 195 -4.99 4.52 -0.20
C MET A 195 -5.92 5.07 -1.28
N CYS A 196 -6.27 4.23 -2.28
CA CYS A 196 -6.99 4.60 -3.49
C CYS A 196 -8.45 4.17 -3.43
N HIS A 197 -9.39 5.12 -3.55
CA HIS A 197 -10.83 4.88 -3.38
C HIS A 197 -11.67 5.38 -4.55
N GLU A 198 -11.24 6.44 -5.26
CA GLU A 198 -12.07 7.19 -6.21
C GLU A 198 -11.53 7.21 -7.64
N GLU A 199 -10.21 7.30 -7.80
CA GLU A 199 -9.53 7.57 -9.08
C GLU A 199 -8.59 6.41 -9.46
N ARG A 200 -9.03 5.17 -9.23
CA ARG A 200 -8.14 4.00 -9.43
C ARG A 200 -7.64 3.89 -10.86
N ASP A 201 -8.52 4.06 -11.85
CA ASP A 201 -8.16 3.88 -13.25
C ASP A 201 -7.27 5.05 -13.69
N GLU A 202 -7.58 6.27 -13.27
CA GLU A 202 -6.75 7.47 -13.51
C GLU A 202 -5.36 7.36 -12.83
N VAL A 203 -5.29 6.73 -11.65
CA VAL A 203 -4.03 6.44 -10.96
C VAL A 203 -3.19 5.43 -11.75
N PHE A 204 -3.81 4.38 -12.29
CA PHE A 204 -3.12 3.39 -13.11
C PHE A 204 -2.61 4.01 -14.42
N ASP A 205 -3.43 4.82 -15.10
CA ASP A 205 -3.06 5.56 -16.30
C ASP A 205 -1.90 6.53 -16.02
N LEU A 206 -1.95 7.25 -14.89
CA LEU A 206 -0.86 8.13 -14.47
C LEU A 206 0.45 7.34 -14.28
N LEU A 207 0.41 6.22 -13.57
CA LEU A 207 1.59 5.38 -13.34
C LEU A 207 2.15 4.86 -14.66
N GLN A 208 1.30 4.40 -15.56
CA GLN A 208 1.70 3.95 -16.88
C GLN A 208 2.32 5.08 -17.71
N SER A 209 1.72 6.26 -17.72
CA SER A 209 2.24 7.44 -18.45
C SER A 209 3.61 7.90 -17.96
N LEU A 210 3.93 7.64 -16.70
CA LEU A 210 5.23 7.91 -16.09
C LEU A 210 6.26 6.79 -16.34
N GLY A 211 5.88 5.72 -17.05
CA GLY A 211 6.73 4.57 -17.31
C GLY A 211 6.83 3.58 -16.15
N ALA A 212 5.91 3.65 -15.18
CA ALA A 212 5.82 2.63 -14.15
C ALA A 212 5.29 1.31 -14.76
N ARG A 213 5.85 0.20 -14.33
CA ARG A 213 5.37 -1.13 -14.75
C ARG A 213 4.79 -1.89 -13.56
N PRO A 214 3.72 -2.66 -13.76
CA PRO A 214 3.26 -3.61 -12.75
C PRO A 214 4.39 -4.56 -12.36
N VAL A 215 4.43 -4.89 -11.06
CA VAL A 215 5.39 -5.87 -10.55
C VAL A 215 4.79 -7.26 -10.68
N ASP A 216 5.49 -8.15 -11.40
CA ASP A 216 5.15 -9.57 -11.40
C ASP A 216 5.63 -10.22 -10.10
N ILE A 217 4.70 -10.37 -9.16
CA ILE A 217 5.00 -10.97 -7.84
C ILE A 217 5.53 -12.40 -7.98
N ALA A 218 5.11 -13.15 -8.99
CA ALA A 218 5.52 -14.53 -9.15
C ALA A 218 7.02 -14.64 -9.48
N SER A 219 7.52 -13.75 -10.32
CA SER A 219 8.92 -13.77 -10.79
C SER A 219 9.83 -12.77 -10.05
N GLU A 220 9.29 -11.63 -9.59
CA GLU A 220 10.09 -10.54 -9.02
C GLU A 220 10.10 -10.47 -7.48
N LEU A 221 9.42 -11.40 -6.80
CA LEU A 221 9.26 -11.35 -5.34
C LEU A 221 10.60 -11.20 -4.60
N THR A 222 11.61 -11.96 -4.99
CA THR A 222 12.95 -11.92 -4.38
C THR A 222 13.70 -10.63 -4.66
N THR A 223 13.39 -9.95 -5.74
CA THR A 223 13.97 -8.65 -6.09
C THR A 223 13.33 -7.53 -5.28
N ILE A 224 12.02 -7.63 -4.99
CA ILE A 224 11.27 -6.61 -4.23
C ILE A 224 11.45 -6.81 -2.74
N VAL A 225 11.62 -8.07 -2.29
CA VAL A 225 11.79 -8.46 -0.88
C VAL A 225 13.08 -9.26 -0.73
N PRO A 226 14.27 -8.64 -0.85
CA PRO A 226 15.57 -9.33 -0.84
C PRO A 226 15.83 -10.18 0.40
N ARG A 227 15.28 -9.83 1.57
CA ARG A 227 15.37 -10.65 2.80
C ARG A 227 14.79 -12.06 2.68
N LEU A 228 14.01 -12.35 1.63
CA LEU A 228 13.56 -13.71 1.35
C LEU A 228 14.68 -14.61 0.82
N GLN A 229 15.76 -14.03 0.30
CA GLN A 229 16.95 -14.77 -0.18
C GLN A 229 17.84 -15.24 0.98
N GLU A 230 17.86 -14.51 2.11
CA GLU A 230 18.83 -14.73 3.20
C GLU A 230 18.46 -15.84 4.19
N ARG A 231 17.31 -16.50 4.06
CA ARG A 231 16.94 -17.60 4.95
C ARG A 231 17.34 -18.95 4.34
N PRO A 232 18.29 -19.68 4.97
CA PRO A 232 18.67 -21.02 4.52
C PRO A 232 17.41 -21.90 4.46
N ARG A 233 17.33 -22.70 3.40
CA ARG A 233 16.34 -23.78 3.31
C ARG A 233 16.59 -24.68 4.54
N ARG A 234 15.72 -24.63 5.53
CA ARG A 234 15.71 -25.69 6.53
C ARG A 234 15.31 -26.96 5.78
N ALA A 235 16.23 -27.91 5.77
CA ALA A 235 16.04 -29.26 5.27
C ALA A 235 14.89 -29.96 6.00
#